data_5ded47d61fe1d0a3762826b621b5f59d
#
_entry.id   5ded47d61fe1d0a3762826b621b5f59d
#
_cell.length_a   1.000
_cell.length_b   1.000
_cell.length_c   1.000
_cell.angle_alpha   90.00
_cell.angle_beta   90.00
_cell.angle_gamma   90.00
#
_symmetry.space_group_name_H-M   'P 1'
#
loop_
_entity.id
_entity.type
_entity.pdbx_description
1 polymer ?
#
loop_
_entity_poly.entity_id
_entity_poly.type
_entity_poly.pdbx_seq_one_letter_code
_entity_poly.pdbx_strand_id
1 'polypeptide(L)'
;MTGKYDAIKAALNEPAMNAKMFACRFGLEVKKHRVLTNGRASRYPYPVNLRSRQHNLYLNSGFTDDMIDFETEPVVGSKRAVRHLKALEQIMIAHLRDDERLWPLSMAPAPLYQNDLDYLKTAFTKPWDQANHDYLGKKYGIAQEILGDVHVNFSLDNDLVRELYQRFYTDRYTSLTDFQNHLYFKLAQRFYLYQWLFTYLFGASPVTEDMPQSFPDDLQLPVRSLRCSNYGDDNLATEQVTYASLEEHFKQLQSYIDNGTFYSLKEFFGPVRMRRHNHDNNDLMGILNNGINYLEFRNFDLDPLSRTGISDDTINFLELLLLDSLVSPLPDNLAHRLVEARKLNNEVALQKAKDETDWMKTAANELMVELQTFVEDFNAPREYRLALTFAQRRIDDPSLTISGQLADQLENGNLLSFGLKIANDRYTANIGYQHPLQALSEEYSDDVQRLVRAAIELGVQTRLEPNAITLSVGDRQEVYQPNDKFDFSKGAREFVLNVFPEAAAFQEEQ
;
A
#
# COMPACT_ATOMS: atom_id res chain seq x y z
N MET A 1 2.24 -12.28 33.40
CA MET A 1 2.01 -11.54 32.12
C MET A 1 0.54 -11.15 31.92
N THR A 2 -0.44 -11.98 32.31
CA THR A 2 -1.87 -11.68 32.20
C THR A 2 -2.27 -10.34 32.80
N GLY A 3 -1.91 -10.04 34.06
CA GLY A 3 -2.29 -8.78 34.71
C GLY A 3 -1.79 -7.48 34.06
N LYS A 4 -0.72 -7.52 33.25
CA LYS A 4 -0.25 -6.34 32.52
C LYS A 4 -1.14 -6.04 31.31
N TYR A 5 -1.54 -7.06 30.54
CA TYR A 5 -2.46 -6.88 29.44
C TYR A 5 -3.85 -6.44 29.89
N ASP A 6 -4.33 -6.95 31.06
CA ASP A 6 -5.57 -6.49 31.68
C ASP A 6 -5.51 -5.00 32.04
N ALA A 7 -4.38 -4.53 32.57
CA ALA A 7 -4.19 -3.11 32.88
C ALA A 7 -4.12 -2.23 31.63
N ILE A 8 -3.45 -2.69 30.56
CA ILE A 8 -3.43 -1.99 29.26
C ILE A 8 -4.83 -1.94 28.66
N LYS A 9 -5.58 -3.06 28.71
CA LYS A 9 -6.96 -3.14 28.22
C LYS A 9 -7.88 -2.17 28.96
N ALA A 10 -7.77 -2.09 30.29
CA ALA A 10 -8.50 -1.13 31.09
C ALA A 10 -8.17 0.33 30.71
N ALA A 11 -6.89 0.64 30.50
CA ALA A 11 -6.45 1.97 30.09
C ALA A 11 -6.94 2.35 28.68
N LEU A 12 -6.87 1.43 27.70
CA LEU A 12 -7.35 1.66 26.35
C LEU A 12 -8.88 1.83 26.27
N ASN A 13 -9.63 1.42 27.30
CA ASN A 13 -11.06 1.70 27.43
C ASN A 13 -11.38 3.08 28.02
N GLU A 14 -10.38 3.82 28.52
CA GLU A 14 -10.58 5.22 28.90
C GLU A 14 -10.92 6.03 27.64
N PRO A 15 -11.93 6.92 27.67
CA PRO A 15 -12.42 7.60 26.45
C PRO A 15 -11.33 8.30 25.63
N ALA A 16 -10.36 8.95 26.29
CA ALA A 16 -9.26 9.63 25.60
C ALA A 16 -8.27 8.67 24.94
N MET A 17 -7.95 7.54 25.59
CA MET A 17 -7.07 6.51 25.05
C MET A 17 -7.76 5.73 23.93
N ASN A 18 -9.05 5.41 24.10
CA ASN A 18 -9.86 4.75 23.09
C ASN A 18 -9.92 5.57 21.80
N ALA A 19 -10.16 6.88 21.90
CA ALA A 19 -10.17 7.77 20.75
C ALA A 19 -8.83 7.82 20.00
N LYS A 20 -7.71 7.80 20.73
CA LYS A 20 -6.35 7.75 20.12
C LYS A 20 -6.05 6.39 19.50
N MET A 21 -6.54 5.29 20.10
CA MET A 21 -6.34 3.95 19.57
C MET A 21 -6.95 3.81 18.15
N PHE A 22 -8.12 4.39 17.91
CA PHE A 22 -8.79 4.39 16.61
C PHE A 22 -8.44 5.61 15.73
N ALA A 23 -7.38 6.37 16.07
CA ALA A 23 -6.88 7.48 15.27
C ALA A 23 -5.61 7.14 14.48
N CYS A 24 -5.50 5.90 14.02
CA CYS A 24 -4.39 5.46 13.19
C CYS A 24 -4.33 6.21 11.86
N ARG A 25 -3.12 6.37 11.33
CA ARG A 25 -2.88 7.05 10.06
C ARG A 25 -2.49 6.05 8.98
N PHE A 26 -2.97 6.32 7.78
CA PHE A 26 -2.70 5.52 6.58
C PHE A 26 -2.20 6.40 5.44
N GLY A 27 -1.08 5.99 4.84
CA GLY A 27 -0.65 6.40 3.52
C GLY A 27 -0.78 5.21 2.57
N LEU A 28 -1.15 5.45 1.32
CA LEU A 28 -1.29 4.41 0.31
C LEU A 28 -0.33 4.68 -0.84
N GLU A 29 0.38 3.62 -1.26
CA GLU A 29 1.16 3.60 -2.48
C GLU A 29 0.53 2.55 -3.40
N VAL A 30 0.23 2.92 -4.64
CA VAL A 30 -0.44 2.01 -5.57
C VAL A 30 0.20 2.11 -6.94
N LYS A 31 0.70 0.98 -7.45
CA LYS A 31 1.33 0.90 -8.77
C LYS A 31 0.36 0.35 -9.80
N LYS A 32 0.18 1.08 -10.88
CA LYS A 32 -0.68 0.68 -12.00
C LYS A 32 -0.01 0.96 -13.34
N HIS A 33 -0.29 0.09 -14.32
CA HIS A 33 0.11 0.34 -15.70
C HIS A 33 -0.87 1.28 -16.42
N ARG A 34 -0.34 2.06 -17.34
CA ARG A 34 -1.10 2.69 -18.40
C ARG A 34 -1.18 1.73 -19.59
N VAL A 35 -2.38 1.44 -20.04
CA VAL A 35 -2.64 0.54 -21.16
C VAL A 35 -3.45 1.24 -22.23
N LEU A 36 -3.34 0.77 -23.47
CA LEU A 36 -4.24 1.15 -24.54
C LEU A 36 -5.56 0.39 -24.43
N THR A 37 -6.60 0.87 -25.10
CA THR A 37 -7.93 0.24 -25.13
C THR A 37 -7.93 -1.18 -25.73
N ASN A 38 -6.84 -1.60 -26.36
CA ASN A 38 -6.64 -2.98 -26.84
C ASN A 38 -5.84 -3.86 -25.86
N GLY A 39 -5.51 -3.36 -24.68
CA GLY A 39 -4.80 -4.09 -23.63
C GLY A 39 -3.27 -4.08 -23.73
N ARG A 40 -2.69 -3.46 -24.74
CA ARG A 40 -1.23 -3.32 -24.83
C ARG A 40 -0.74 -2.23 -23.87
N ALA A 41 0.46 -2.36 -23.32
CA ALA A 41 1.10 -1.31 -22.55
C ALA A 41 1.19 0.00 -23.37
N SER A 42 0.91 1.13 -22.73
CA SER A 42 1.01 2.44 -23.38
C SER A 42 2.46 2.80 -23.65
N ARG A 43 2.75 3.25 -24.87
CA ARG A 43 4.06 3.83 -25.24
C ARG A 43 4.01 5.36 -25.33
N TYR A 44 2.90 5.96 -24.89
CA TYR A 44 2.85 7.41 -24.79
C TYR A 44 3.73 7.92 -23.67
N PRO A 45 4.39 9.07 -23.85
CA PRO A 45 5.19 9.67 -22.79
C PRO A 45 4.32 10.00 -21.58
N TYR A 46 4.97 10.16 -20.43
CA TYR A 46 4.32 10.66 -19.21
C TYR A 46 3.61 11.99 -19.51
N PRO A 47 2.40 12.26 -18.95
CA PRO A 47 1.63 13.46 -19.28
C PRO A 47 2.39 14.76 -18.95
N VAL A 48 2.64 15.57 -19.99
CA VAL A 48 3.46 16.80 -19.88
C VAL A 48 2.88 17.89 -18.95
N ASN A 49 1.58 17.83 -18.66
CA ASN A 49 0.93 18.80 -17.77
C ASN A 49 1.09 18.44 -16.29
N LEU A 50 1.57 17.27 -15.96
CA LEU A 50 2.02 16.88 -14.64
C LEU A 50 3.49 17.28 -14.50
N ARG A 51 3.91 17.58 -13.28
CA ARG A 51 5.34 17.77 -13.01
C ARG A 51 6.13 16.53 -13.48
N SER A 52 7.42 16.69 -13.74
CA SER A 52 8.30 15.57 -14.04
C SER A 52 8.00 14.36 -13.16
N ARG A 53 7.83 13.21 -13.77
CA ARG A 53 7.52 11.93 -13.09
C ARG A 53 8.49 11.56 -11.96
N GLN A 54 9.69 12.13 -11.96
CA GLN A 54 10.73 11.89 -10.95
C GLN A 54 10.66 12.88 -9.78
N HIS A 55 9.86 13.93 -9.91
CA HIS A 55 9.77 15.02 -8.93
C HIS A 55 8.35 15.30 -8.46
N ASN A 56 7.33 14.65 -9.02
CA ASN A 56 5.97 14.72 -8.49
C ASN A 56 5.88 13.83 -7.24
N LEU A 57 5.45 14.39 -6.12
CA LEU A 57 5.37 13.68 -4.84
C LEU A 57 4.25 12.65 -4.79
N TYR A 58 3.30 12.71 -5.73
CA TYR A 58 2.05 11.95 -5.68
C TYR A 58 1.84 11.04 -6.88
N LEU A 59 2.48 11.36 -8.00
CA LEU A 59 2.31 10.71 -9.29
C LEU A 59 3.70 10.46 -9.88
N ASN A 60 4.38 9.44 -9.38
CA ASN A 60 5.72 9.07 -9.81
C ASN A 60 5.68 8.05 -10.96
N SER A 61 6.82 7.84 -11.61
CA SER A 61 6.98 6.68 -12.49
C SER A 61 7.39 5.44 -11.70
N GLY A 62 6.80 4.30 -12.04
CA GLY A 62 7.23 3.00 -11.53
C GLY A 62 8.48 2.46 -12.27
N PHE A 63 8.61 1.13 -12.29
CA PHE A 63 9.76 0.45 -12.90
C PHE A 63 9.83 0.63 -14.41
N THR A 64 8.70 0.80 -15.11
CA THR A 64 8.64 1.05 -16.55
C THR A 64 7.91 2.35 -16.85
N ASP A 65 8.12 2.91 -18.06
CA ASP A 65 7.54 4.19 -18.47
C ASP A 65 6.01 4.24 -18.44
N ASP A 66 5.36 3.10 -18.61
CA ASP A 66 3.91 2.96 -18.55
C ASP A 66 3.37 2.81 -17.12
N MET A 67 4.22 2.54 -16.12
CA MET A 67 3.80 2.41 -14.73
C MET A 67 3.71 3.77 -14.04
N ILE A 68 2.67 3.94 -13.25
CA ILE A 68 2.46 5.09 -12.37
C ILE A 68 2.37 4.61 -10.94
N ASP A 69 3.17 5.23 -10.07
CA ASP A 69 3.09 5.07 -8.63
C ASP A 69 2.27 6.23 -8.06
N PHE A 70 1.12 5.90 -7.48
CA PHE A 70 0.26 6.82 -6.78
C PHE A 70 0.63 6.80 -5.29
N GLU A 71 1.05 7.93 -4.73
CA GLU A 71 1.43 8.04 -3.33
C GLU A 71 0.55 9.08 -2.62
N THR A 72 -0.11 8.70 -1.52
CA THR A 72 -0.94 9.62 -0.73
C THR A 72 -0.20 10.11 0.51
N GLU A 73 -0.50 11.33 0.95
CA GLU A 73 -0.10 11.77 2.29
C GLU A 73 -0.78 10.90 3.37
N PRO A 74 -0.11 10.64 4.51
CA PRO A 74 -0.71 9.87 5.59
C PRO A 74 -1.82 10.64 6.29
N VAL A 75 -3.00 10.05 6.35
CA VAL A 75 -4.21 10.66 6.95
C VAL A 75 -4.87 9.72 7.96
N VAL A 76 -5.64 10.29 8.88
CA VAL A 76 -6.40 9.51 9.87
C VAL A 76 -7.56 8.79 9.18
N GLY A 77 -7.58 7.46 9.36
CA GLY A 77 -8.66 6.58 8.94
C GLY A 77 -8.59 6.12 7.48
N SER A 78 -8.92 4.86 7.27
CA SER A 78 -8.87 4.14 6.00
C SER A 78 -9.70 4.81 4.90
N LYS A 79 -10.94 5.19 5.21
CA LYS A 79 -11.88 5.81 4.26
C LYS A 79 -11.31 7.08 3.63
N ARG A 80 -10.62 7.91 4.42
CA ARG A 80 -9.98 9.14 3.92
C ARG A 80 -8.77 8.81 3.06
N ALA A 81 -7.92 7.85 3.46
CA ALA A 81 -6.79 7.42 2.64
C ALA A 81 -7.24 6.93 1.26
N VAL A 82 -8.30 6.10 1.19
CA VAL A 82 -8.89 5.63 -0.08
C VAL A 82 -9.48 6.78 -0.91
N ARG A 83 -10.10 7.80 -0.28
CA ARG A 83 -10.58 9.00 -1.00
C ARG A 83 -9.43 9.80 -1.61
N HIS A 84 -8.33 9.99 -0.88
CA HIS A 84 -7.17 10.70 -1.41
C HIS A 84 -6.55 9.95 -2.58
N LEU A 85 -6.39 8.64 -2.48
CA LEU A 85 -5.94 7.81 -3.59
C LEU A 85 -6.86 7.95 -4.81
N LYS A 86 -8.18 7.92 -4.60
CA LYS A 86 -9.15 8.14 -5.68
C LYS A 86 -9.02 9.52 -6.33
N ALA A 87 -8.70 10.57 -5.56
CA ALA A 87 -8.46 11.89 -6.11
C ALA A 87 -7.21 11.93 -7.00
N LEU A 88 -6.12 11.26 -6.59
CA LEU A 88 -4.92 11.13 -7.42
C LEU A 88 -5.20 10.38 -8.73
N GLU A 89 -5.94 9.28 -8.68
CA GLU A 89 -6.36 8.56 -9.88
C GLU A 89 -7.24 9.42 -10.81
N GLN A 90 -8.14 10.24 -10.23
CA GLN A 90 -8.95 11.18 -11.01
C GLN A 90 -8.08 12.21 -11.75
N ILE A 91 -7.04 12.73 -11.10
CA ILE A 91 -6.09 13.65 -11.72
C ILE A 91 -5.38 12.92 -12.88
N MET A 92 -4.81 11.74 -12.65
CA MET A 92 -4.11 11.00 -13.69
C MET A 92 -5.03 10.68 -14.88
N ILE A 93 -6.23 10.15 -14.64
CA ILE A 93 -7.18 9.80 -15.72
C ILE A 93 -7.55 11.02 -16.57
N ALA A 94 -7.65 12.21 -15.96
CA ALA A 94 -7.93 13.45 -16.70
C ALA A 94 -6.78 13.89 -17.63
N HIS A 95 -5.58 13.33 -17.47
CA HIS A 95 -4.40 13.59 -18.29
C HIS A 95 -4.07 12.45 -19.27
N LEU A 96 -4.76 11.31 -19.17
CA LEU A 96 -4.62 10.21 -20.13
C LEU A 96 -5.18 10.62 -21.50
N ARG A 97 -4.65 10.02 -22.55
CA ARG A 97 -5.21 10.14 -23.90
C ARG A 97 -6.52 9.35 -24.02
N ASP A 98 -7.32 9.65 -25.02
CA ASP A 98 -8.63 9.04 -25.22
C ASP A 98 -8.56 7.51 -25.36
N ASP A 99 -7.45 6.97 -25.84
CA ASP A 99 -7.19 5.54 -26.01
C ASP A 99 -6.35 4.92 -24.89
N GLU A 100 -6.00 5.69 -23.82
CA GLU A 100 -5.29 5.18 -22.63
C GLU A 100 -6.24 4.87 -21.47
N ARG A 101 -5.86 3.88 -20.67
CA ARG A 101 -6.57 3.45 -19.45
C ARG A 101 -5.58 3.12 -18.34
N LEU A 102 -6.03 3.17 -17.08
CA LEU A 102 -5.30 2.58 -15.94
C LEU A 102 -5.68 1.11 -15.81
N TRP A 103 -4.67 0.23 -15.83
CA TRP A 103 -4.84 -1.21 -15.69
C TRP A 103 -5.22 -1.59 -14.26
N PRO A 104 -6.27 -2.41 -14.04
CA PRO A 104 -6.79 -2.64 -12.69
C PRO A 104 -6.24 -3.89 -11.99
N LEU A 105 -5.40 -4.69 -12.67
CA LEU A 105 -4.91 -5.97 -12.15
C LEU A 105 -3.43 -5.88 -11.77
N SER A 106 -3.01 -6.74 -10.81
CA SER A 106 -1.61 -6.81 -10.37
C SER A 106 -0.68 -7.40 -11.42
N MET A 107 -1.13 -8.40 -12.15
CA MET A 107 -0.33 -8.94 -13.24
C MET A 107 -0.28 -7.93 -14.39
N ALA A 108 0.90 -7.74 -14.94
CA ALA A 108 1.11 -6.79 -16.03
C ALA A 108 0.18 -7.09 -17.22
N PRO A 109 -0.22 -6.08 -18.02
CA PRO A 109 -1.09 -6.28 -19.17
C PRO A 109 -0.42 -7.13 -20.24
N ALA A 110 -1.22 -7.94 -20.97
CA ALA A 110 -0.77 -8.71 -22.12
C ALA A 110 -0.60 -7.84 -23.37
N PRO A 111 0.14 -8.29 -24.36
CA PRO A 111 1.39 -9.04 -24.26
C PRO A 111 2.58 -8.09 -24.23
N LEU A 112 3.45 -8.24 -23.26
CA LEU A 112 4.74 -7.55 -23.24
C LEU A 112 5.74 -8.39 -24.04
N TYR A 113 5.86 -8.16 -25.34
CA TYR A 113 6.94 -8.72 -26.14
C TYR A 113 8.28 -8.12 -25.71
N GLN A 114 9.37 -8.81 -25.98
CA GLN A 114 10.74 -8.34 -25.63
C GLN A 114 10.99 -6.90 -26.10
N ASN A 115 10.55 -6.55 -27.31
CA ASN A 115 10.68 -5.21 -27.86
C ASN A 115 9.85 -4.15 -27.10
N ASP A 116 8.74 -4.56 -26.48
CA ASP A 116 7.93 -3.67 -25.64
C ASP A 116 8.61 -3.44 -24.31
N LEU A 117 9.19 -4.48 -23.68
CA LEU A 117 9.97 -4.37 -22.45
C LEU A 117 11.19 -3.44 -22.62
N ASP A 118 11.92 -3.56 -23.73
CA ASP A 118 13.07 -2.71 -24.01
C ASP A 118 12.66 -1.23 -24.19
N TYR A 119 11.49 -0.98 -24.75
CA TYR A 119 10.94 0.36 -24.91
C TYR A 119 10.46 0.96 -23.56
N LEU A 120 9.85 0.14 -22.70
CA LEU A 120 9.21 0.61 -21.47
C LEU A 120 10.20 0.92 -20.34
N LYS A 121 11.47 0.61 -20.50
CA LYS A 121 12.49 0.93 -19.51
C LYS A 121 12.51 2.42 -19.20
N THR A 122 12.31 2.75 -17.94
CA THR A 122 12.39 4.15 -17.46
C THR A 122 13.83 4.62 -17.46
N ALA A 123 14.11 5.76 -18.06
CA ALA A 123 15.40 6.43 -17.92
C ALA A 123 15.36 7.34 -16.69
N PHE A 124 16.24 7.11 -15.73
CA PHE A 124 16.37 7.95 -14.54
C PHE A 124 17.41 9.04 -14.74
N THR A 125 17.14 10.25 -14.21
CA THR A 125 18.10 11.35 -14.23
C THR A 125 19.26 11.10 -13.29
N LYS A 126 19.04 10.30 -12.23
CA LYS A 126 20.07 9.94 -11.27
C LYS A 126 20.73 8.63 -11.67
N PRO A 127 22.06 8.58 -11.89
CA PRO A 127 22.75 7.35 -12.29
C PRO A 127 22.54 6.17 -11.32
N TRP A 128 22.36 6.45 -10.04
CA TRP A 128 22.11 5.42 -9.03
C TRP A 128 20.76 4.73 -9.23
N ASP A 129 19.71 5.48 -9.53
CA ASP A 129 18.39 4.91 -9.75
C ASP A 129 18.37 4.01 -10.99
N GLN A 130 19.02 4.41 -12.07
CA GLN A 130 19.19 3.59 -13.27
C GLN A 130 19.98 2.30 -12.96
N ALA A 131 21.09 2.42 -12.22
CA ALA A 131 21.92 1.28 -11.86
C ALA A 131 21.16 0.27 -10.98
N ASN A 132 20.36 0.73 -10.03
CA ASN A 132 19.49 -0.12 -9.21
C ASN A 132 18.44 -0.84 -10.07
N HIS A 133 17.85 -0.16 -11.02
CA HIS A 133 16.88 -0.71 -11.98
C HIS A 133 17.47 -1.83 -12.83
N ASP A 134 18.66 -1.57 -13.41
CA ASP A 134 19.38 -2.54 -14.25
C ASP A 134 19.79 -3.78 -13.44
N TYR A 135 20.17 -3.58 -12.17
CA TYR A 135 20.51 -4.65 -11.25
C TYR A 135 19.29 -5.53 -10.92
N LEU A 136 18.17 -4.92 -10.50
CA LEU A 136 16.95 -5.66 -10.15
C LEU A 136 16.39 -6.43 -11.34
N GLY A 137 16.27 -5.79 -12.50
CA GLY A 137 15.81 -6.45 -13.72
C GLY A 137 16.70 -7.62 -14.18
N LYS A 138 18.01 -7.56 -13.88
CA LYS A 138 18.94 -8.65 -14.16
C LYS A 138 18.82 -9.79 -13.13
N LYS A 139 18.64 -9.47 -11.84
CA LYS A 139 18.61 -10.45 -10.74
C LYS A 139 17.30 -11.21 -10.66
N TYR A 140 16.17 -10.48 -10.70
CA TYR A 140 14.81 -11.01 -10.50
C TYR A 140 14.05 -11.21 -11.81
N GLY A 141 14.45 -10.51 -12.86
CA GLY A 141 13.74 -10.46 -14.13
C GLY A 141 12.71 -9.34 -14.18
N ILE A 142 12.52 -8.77 -15.38
CA ILE A 142 11.61 -7.63 -15.58
C ILE A 142 10.16 -7.99 -15.23
N ALA A 143 9.75 -9.23 -15.48
CA ALA A 143 8.39 -9.69 -15.22
C ALA A 143 7.99 -9.56 -13.73
N GLN A 144 8.94 -9.74 -12.81
CA GLN A 144 8.70 -9.60 -11.37
C GLN A 144 8.67 -8.13 -10.94
N GLU A 145 9.47 -7.28 -11.56
CA GLU A 145 9.58 -5.86 -11.22
C GLU A 145 8.42 -5.00 -11.74
N ILE A 146 7.65 -5.51 -12.70
CA ILE A 146 6.52 -4.78 -13.30
C ILE A 146 5.15 -5.22 -12.77
N LEU A 147 5.10 -5.88 -11.62
CA LEU A 147 3.84 -6.23 -10.96
C LEU A 147 3.19 -4.97 -10.37
N GLY A 148 1.89 -4.82 -10.60
CA GLY A 148 1.09 -3.81 -9.92
C GLY A 148 0.82 -4.24 -8.48
N ASP A 149 0.89 -3.31 -7.54
CA ASP A 149 0.74 -3.60 -6.12
C ASP A 149 0.06 -2.49 -5.32
N VAL A 150 -0.26 -2.79 -4.07
CA VAL A 150 -0.68 -1.83 -3.08
C VAL A 150 0.20 -1.97 -1.85
N HIS A 151 0.81 -0.86 -1.44
CA HIS A 151 1.45 -0.74 -0.14
C HIS A 151 0.57 0.07 0.80
N VAL A 152 0.39 -0.42 2.00
CA VAL A 152 -0.35 0.26 3.07
C VAL A 152 0.65 0.72 4.12
N ASN A 153 0.88 2.02 4.20
CA ASN A 153 1.68 2.65 5.24
C ASN A 153 0.79 2.93 6.45
N PHE A 154 1.16 2.41 7.61
CA PHE A 154 0.38 2.47 8.85
C PHE A 154 1.19 3.06 10.00
N SER A 155 0.59 3.97 10.75
CA SER A 155 1.13 4.44 12.02
C SER A 155 0.04 4.59 13.09
N LEU A 156 0.41 4.26 14.33
CA LEU A 156 -0.37 4.57 15.51
C LEU A 156 -0.37 6.08 15.80
N ASP A 157 -1.34 6.55 16.56
CA ASP A 157 -1.29 7.89 17.14
C ASP A 157 -0.06 8.04 18.05
N ASN A 158 0.71 9.11 17.86
CA ASN A 158 1.96 9.32 18.60
C ASN A 158 1.74 9.53 20.12
N ASP A 159 0.61 10.14 20.49
CA ASP A 159 0.28 10.34 21.91
C ASP A 159 -0.17 9.04 22.56
N LEU A 160 -0.85 8.15 21.82
CA LEU A 160 -1.13 6.80 22.27
C LEU A 160 0.17 6.05 22.61
N VAL A 161 1.14 6.04 21.68
CA VAL A 161 2.43 5.37 21.87
C VAL A 161 3.17 5.93 23.09
N ARG A 162 3.19 7.26 23.25
CA ARG A 162 3.81 7.93 24.40
C ARG A 162 3.15 7.56 25.73
N GLU A 163 1.82 7.57 25.78
CA GLU A 163 1.07 7.23 26.98
C GLU A 163 1.23 5.76 27.37
N LEU A 164 1.21 4.85 26.39
CA LEU A 164 1.49 3.42 26.66
C LEU A 164 2.89 3.22 27.25
N TYR A 165 3.91 3.89 26.70
CA TYR A 165 5.26 3.84 27.27
C TYR A 165 5.28 4.34 28.70
N GLN A 166 4.76 5.54 28.96
CA GLN A 166 4.81 6.20 30.27
C GLN A 166 4.06 5.41 31.33
N ARG A 167 2.94 4.78 31.00
CA ARG A 167 2.08 4.08 31.99
C ARG A 167 2.51 2.64 32.23
N PHE A 168 3.11 1.96 31.23
CA PHE A 168 3.25 0.50 31.31
C PHE A 168 4.63 -0.04 30.94
N TYR A 169 5.54 0.76 30.40
CA TYR A 169 6.75 0.21 29.78
C TYR A 169 8.07 0.89 30.16
N THR A 170 8.04 1.88 31.07
CA THR A 170 9.25 2.59 31.58
C THR A 170 10.20 1.71 32.38
N ASP A 171 9.70 0.61 32.94
CA ASP A 171 10.48 -0.39 33.66
C ASP A 171 11.17 -1.43 32.76
N ARG A 172 10.73 -1.52 31.51
CA ARG A 172 11.19 -2.54 30.57
C ARG A 172 12.08 -1.99 29.45
N TYR A 173 11.79 -0.79 28.97
CA TYR A 173 12.50 -0.16 27.87
C TYR A 173 13.24 1.09 28.33
N THR A 174 14.44 1.30 27.80
CA THR A 174 15.35 2.37 28.25
C THR A 174 14.89 3.76 27.81
N SER A 175 14.07 3.85 26.77
CA SER A 175 13.55 5.11 26.21
C SER A 175 12.23 4.89 25.46
N LEU A 176 11.54 5.99 25.15
CA LEU A 176 10.36 5.97 24.26
C LEU A 176 10.73 5.40 22.87
N THR A 177 11.89 5.76 22.34
CA THR A 177 12.39 5.27 21.05
C THR A 177 12.58 3.76 21.07
N ASP A 178 13.20 3.23 22.13
CA ASP A 178 13.41 1.79 22.33
C ASP A 178 12.06 1.03 22.40
N PHE A 179 11.13 1.54 23.22
CA PHE A 179 9.77 1.01 23.27
C PHE A 179 9.06 1.04 21.90
N GLN A 180 9.14 2.17 21.21
CA GLN A 180 8.50 2.37 19.90
C GLN A 180 9.02 1.39 18.86
N ASN A 181 10.34 1.17 18.79
CA ASN A 181 10.94 0.19 17.90
C ASN A 181 10.39 -1.22 18.15
N HIS A 182 10.36 -1.64 19.43
CA HIS A 182 9.84 -2.96 19.79
C HIS A 182 8.32 -3.08 19.58
N LEU A 183 7.56 -2.01 19.81
CA LEU A 183 6.13 -2.00 19.56
C LEU A 183 5.83 -2.20 18.07
N TYR A 184 6.42 -1.39 17.19
CA TYR A 184 6.21 -1.52 15.76
C TYR A 184 6.72 -2.87 15.21
N PHE A 185 7.83 -3.38 15.77
CA PHE A 185 8.32 -4.71 15.40
C PHE A 185 7.34 -5.82 15.82
N LYS A 186 6.73 -5.71 17.01
CA LYS A 186 5.65 -6.63 17.45
C LYS A 186 4.47 -6.62 16.48
N LEU A 187 4.04 -5.44 16.01
CA LEU A 187 2.98 -5.31 15.03
C LEU A 187 3.37 -5.98 13.69
N ALA A 188 4.61 -5.79 13.24
CA ALA A 188 5.14 -6.44 12.04
C ALA A 188 5.14 -7.98 12.19
N GLN A 189 5.57 -8.51 13.35
CA GLN A 189 5.53 -9.94 13.65
C GLN A 189 4.09 -10.49 13.65
N ARG A 190 3.13 -9.75 14.20
CA ARG A 190 1.71 -10.14 14.19
C ARG A 190 1.18 -10.26 12.76
N PHE A 191 1.44 -9.26 11.93
CA PHE A 191 1.09 -9.33 10.50
C PHE A 191 1.76 -10.50 9.80
N TYR A 192 3.06 -10.71 10.01
CA TYR A 192 3.81 -11.79 9.38
C TYR A 192 3.25 -13.17 9.70
N LEU A 193 2.77 -13.38 10.93
CA LEU A 193 2.11 -14.62 11.34
C LEU A 193 0.80 -14.90 10.59
N TYR A 194 0.08 -13.83 10.22
CA TYR A 194 -1.24 -13.92 9.58
C TYR A 194 -1.24 -13.47 8.11
N GLN A 195 -0.07 -13.22 7.49
CA GLN A 195 0.01 -12.81 6.09
C GLN A 195 -0.73 -13.76 5.15
N TRP A 196 -0.71 -15.08 5.44
CA TRP A 196 -1.45 -16.10 4.69
C TRP A 196 -2.96 -15.81 4.64
N LEU A 197 -3.54 -15.29 5.73
CA LEU A 197 -4.95 -14.95 5.78
C LEU A 197 -5.27 -13.74 4.90
N PHE A 198 -4.38 -12.74 4.85
CA PHE A 198 -4.54 -11.62 3.92
C PHE A 198 -4.45 -12.09 2.47
N THR A 199 -3.51 -12.96 2.15
CA THR A 199 -3.42 -13.60 0.83
C THR A 199 -4.69 -14.43 0.53
N TYR A 200 -5.22 -15.16 1.51
CA TYR A 200 -6.47 -15.92 1.38
C TYR A 200 -7.65 -15.00 1.05
N LEU A 201 -7.87 -13.96 1.82
CA LEU A 201 -9.04 -13.09 1.72
C LEU A 201 -8.96 -12.09 0.57
N PHE A 202 -7.77 -11.58 0.26
CA PHE A 202 -7.55 -10.41 -0.58
C PHE A 202 -6.61 -10.65 -1.76
N GLY A 203 -6.05 -11.85 -1.93
CA GLY A 203 -5.26 -12.21 -3.10
C GLY A 203 -6.09 -12.06 -4.38
N ALA A 204 -5.51 -11.43 -5.42
CA ALA A 204 -6.22 -11.00 -6.62
C ALA A 204 -5.37 -11.12 -7.91
N SER A 205 -4.38 -12.01 -7.91
CA SER A 205 -3.55 -12.30 -9.09
C SER A 205 -3.60 -13.79 -9.47
N PRO A 206 -4.78 -14.30 -9.89
CA PRO A 206 -5.00 -15.74 -10.06
C PRO A 206 -4.34 -16.32 -11.31
N VAL A 207 -4.04 -15.52 -12.31
CA VAL A 207 -3.42 -15.90 -13.59
C VAL A 207 -2.46 -14.81 -14.04
N THR A 208 -1.57 -15.15 -14.96
CA THR A 208 -0.74 -14.18 -15.68
C THR A 208 -1.38 -13.82 -17.00
N GLU A 209 -1.16 -12.61 -17.45
CA GLU A 209 -1.63 -12.10 -18.74
C GLU A 209 -0.55 -12.31 -19.83
N ASP A 210 -0.32 -13.58 -20.24
CA ASP A 210 0.65 -13.97 -21.26
C ASP A 210 2.12 -13.53 -20.97
N MET A 211 2.49 -13.42 -19.72
CA MET A 211 3.87 -13.10 -19.32
C MET A 211 4.77 -14.32 -19.49
N PRO A 212 6.01 -14.15 -19.95
CA PRO A 212 6.99 -15.23 -20.01
C PRO A 212 7.54 -15.56 -18.62
N GLN A 213 6.70 -16.15 -17.78
CA GLN A 213 7.09 -16.68 -16.48
C GLN A 213 7.21 -18.19 -16.57
N SER A 214 8.29 -18.75 -16.05
CA SER A 214 8.42 -20.20 -15.90
C SER A 214 7.80 -20.65 -14.59
N PHE A 215 6.59 -21.16 -14.68
CA PHE A 215 5.94 -21.86 -13.58
C PHE A 215 6.24 -23.35 -13.64
N PRO A 216 6.16 -24.08 -12.51
CA PRO A 216 6.17 -25.53 -12.50
C PRO A 216 5.06 -26.10 -13.39
N ASP A 217 5.34 -27.20 -14.10
CA ASP A 217 4.38 -27.86 -14.98
C ASP A 217 3.12 -28.38 -14.25
N ASP A 218 3.24 -28.60 -12.92
CA ASP A 218 2.14 -29.09 -12.07
C ASP A 218 1.32 -27.96 -11.44
N LEU A 219 1.71 -26.68 -11.61
CA LEU A 219 0.92 -25.54 -11.11
C LEU A 219 -0.40 -25.41 -11.87
N GLN A 220 -1.50 -25.55 -11.15
CA GLN A 220 -2.85 -25.49 -11.71
C GLN A 220 -3.46 -24.09 -11.53
N LEU A 221 -3.48 -23.31 -12.59
CA LEU A 221 -4.19 -22.01 -12.62
C LEU A 221 -5.71 -22.20 -12.76
N PRO A 222 -6.57 -21.30 -12.24
CA PRO A 222 -6.22 -20.10 -11.49
C PRO A 222 -5.86 -20.41 -10.04
N VAL A 223 -4.80 -19.78 -9.55
CA VAL A 223 -4.40 -19.79 -8.14
C VAL A 223 -5.03 -18.63 -7.37
N ARG A 224 -4.63 -18.43 -6.13
CA ARG A 224 -5.13 -17.32 -5.31
C ARG A 224 -4.39 -16.01 -5.59
N SER A 225 -3.06 -16.06 -5.52
CA SER A 225 -2.22 -14.91 -5.82
C SER A 225 -0.82 -15.33 -6.28
N LEU A 226 -0.53 -15.16 -7.55
CA LEU A 226 0.82 -15.33 -8.08
C LEU A 226 1.79 -14.30 -7.49
N ARG A 227 1.33 -13.05 -7.34
CA ARG A 227 2.17 -11.97 -6.82
C ARG A 227 2.60 -12.19 -5.37
N CYS A 228 1.72 -12.67 -4.49
CA CYS A 228 2.02 -12.93 -3.09
C CYS A 228 2.71 -14.28 -2.85
N SER A 229 3.07 -15.00 -3.90
CA SER A 229 3.82 -16.26 -3.85
C SER A 229 5.31 -16.03 -4.07
N ASN A 230 6.09 -17.12 -3.95
CA ASN A 230 7.52 -17.12 -4.29
C ASN A 230 7.82 -16.93 -5.80
N TYR A 231 6.81 -16.82 -6.65
CA TYR A 231 6.93 -16.45 -8.07
C TYR A 231 6.64 -14.96 -8.33
N GLY A 232 6.26 -14.21 -7.33
CA GLY A 232 5.94 -12.80 -7.41
C GLY A 232 6.94 -11.92 -6.68
N ASP A 233 6.46 -10.96 -5.91
CA ASP A 233 7.25 -9.94 -5.19
C ASP A 233 7.88 -10.55 -3.92
N ASP A 234 8.92 -11.39 -4.08
CA ASP A 234 9.63 -12.06 -2.99
C ASP A 234 11.15 -12.11 -3.27
N ASN A 235 11.96 -12.03 -2.22
CA ASN A 235 13.40 -12.26 -2.32
C ASN A 235 13.72 -13.73 -2.57
N LEU A 236 14.89 -14.00 -3.14
CA LEU A 236 15.35 -15.37 -3.35
C LEU A 236 15.29 -16.18 -2.03
N ALA A 237 15.03 -17.48 -2.14
CA ALA A 237 14.87 -18.35 -0.97
C ALA A 237 16.08 -18.35 0.00
N THR A 238 17.26 -18.04 -0.51
CA THR A 238 18.52 -17.91 0.26
C THR A 238 18.73 -16.51 0.86
N GLU A 239 17.90 -15.55 0.52
CA GLU A 239 18.03 -14.12 0.86
C GLU A 239 16.89 -13.63 1.76
N GLN A 240 16.27 -14.55 2.47
CA GLN A 240 15.16 -14.22 3.37
C GLN A 240 15.64 -13.56 4.66
N VAL A 241 14.91 -12.55 5.12
CA VAL A 241 15.21 -11.80 6.33
C VAL A 241 14.34 -12.29 7.48
N THR A 242 14.93 -12.55 8.63
CA THR A 242 14.21 -13.04 9.81
C THR A 242 13.36 -11.95 10.47
N TYR A 243 12.22 -12.36 11.02
CA TYR A 243 11.41 -11.53 11.94
C TYR A 243 11.45 -12.07 13.39
N ALA A 244 12.46 -12.89 13.73
CA ALA A 244 12.56 -13.51 15.05
C ALA A 244 12.81 -12.47 16.17
N SER A 245 13.72 -11.52 15.95
CA SER A 245 13.95 -10.37 16.82
C SER A 245 14.28 -9.13 16.02
N LEU A 246 14.06 -7.96 16.64
CA LEU A 246 14.37 -6.65 16.04
C LEU A 246 15.86 -6.56 15.67
N GLU A 247 16.73 -6.96 16.59
CA GLU A 247 18.17 -6.90 16.44
C GLU A 247 18.67 -7.80 15.32
N GLU A 248 18.17 -9.04 15.25
CA GLU A 248 18.54 -9.99 14.19
C GLU A 248 18.05 -9.54 12.83
N HIS A 249 16.82 -9.00 12.76
CA HIS A 249 16.25 -8.47 11.53
C HIS A 249 17.14 -7.36 10.91
N PHE A 250 17.46 -6.33 11.70
CA PHE A 250 18.27 -5.22 11.22
C PHE A 250 19.72 -5.62 10.96
N LYS A 251 20.29 -6.49 11.79
CA LYS A 251 21.64 -7.04 11.59
C LYS A 251 21.75 -7.83 10.29
N GLN A 252 20.73 -8.63 9.98
CA GLN A 252 20.71 -9.42 8.74
C GLN A 252 20.56 -8.53 7.51
N LEU A 253 19.67 -7.53 7.54
CA LEU A 253 19.53 -6.53 6.48
C LEU A 253 20.86 -5.79 6.24
N GLN A 254 21.51 -5.31 7.30
CA GLN A 254 22.81 -4.65 7.18
C GLN A 254 23.87 -5.58 6.57
N SER A 255 23.90 -6.84 7.02
CA SER A 255 24.84 -7.83 6.48
C SER A 255 24.63 -8.09 4.98
N TYR A 256 23.37 -8.12 4.50
CA TYR A 256 23.07 -8.31 3.09
C TYR A 256 23.50 -7.11 2.21
N ILE A 257 23.46 -5.91 2.76
CA ILE A 257 23.98 -4.71 2.08
C ILE A 257 25.50 -4.72 2.08
N ASP A 258 26.14 -4.97 3.24
CA ASP A 258 27.58 -4.90 3.41
C ASP A 258 28.34 -5.94 2.55
N ASN A 259 27.75 -7.13 2.37
CA ASN A 259 28.33 -8.21 1.57
C ASN A 259 27.88 -8.22 0.10
N GLY A 260 27.04 -7.26 -0.31
CA GLY A 260 26.54 -7.13 -1.68
C GLY A 260 25.47 -8.16 -2.08
N THR A 261 24.86 -8.87 -1.14
CA THR A 261 23.68 -9.72 -1.40
C THR A 261 22.51 -8.85 -1.86
N PHE A 262 22.26 -7.73 -1.19
CA PHE A 262 21.35 -6.68 -1.64
C PHE A 262 22.13 -5.47 -2.16
N TYR A 263 21.68 -4.91 -3.27
CA TYR A 263 22.21 -3.67 -3.82
C TYR A 263 21.88 -2.48 -2.90
N SER A 264 20.66 -2.47 -2.35
CA SER A 264 20.16 -1.47 -1.39
C SER A 264 18.97 -2.02 -0.61
N LEU A 265 18.49 -1.29 0.39
CA LEU A 265 17.26 -1.64 1.12
C LEU A 265 16.00 -1.65 0.25
N LYS A 266 16.01 -1.01 -0.92
CA LYS A 266 14.89 -1.09 -1.87
C LYS A 266 14.67 -2.51 -2.39
N GLU A 267 15.71 -3.34 -2.37
CA GLU A 267 15.66 -4.75 -2.79
C GLU A 267 15.05 -5.69 -1.73
N PHE A 268 14.82 -5.24 -0.52
CA PHE A 268 14.14 -6.05 0.48
C PHE A 268 12.64 -6.14 0.19
N PHE A 269 12.17 -7.25 -0.39
CA PHE A 269 10.77 -7.51 -0.75
C PHE A 269 9.95 -8.15 0.38
N GLY A 270 10.36 -8.00 1.63
CA GLY A 270 9.60 -8.52 2.77
C GLY A 270 8.16 -7.97 2.83
N PRO A 271 7.20 -8.76 3.37
CA PRO A 271 5.78 -8.40 3.39
C PRO A 271 5.46 -7.18 4.27
N VAL A 272 6.37 -6.82 5.17
CA VAL A 272 6.28 -5.61 6.00
C VAL A 272 7.67 -5.03 6.25
N ARG A 273 7.80 -3.72 6.04
CA ARG A 273 9.04 -2.96 6.28
C ARG A 273 8.85 -1.96 7.42
N MET A 274 9.88 -1.78 8.23
CA MET A 274 9.95 -0.75 9.25
C MET A 274 10.50 0.54 8.66
N ARG A 275 9.82 1.66 8.87
CA ARG A 275 10.10 2.95 8.23
C ARG A 275 10.07 4.12 9.19
N ARG A 276 10.64 5.25 8.73
CA ARG A 276 10.59 6.53 9.43
C ARG A 276 10.31 7.67 8.47
N HIS A 277 9.39 8.56 8.83
CA HIS A 277 9.12 9.81 8.08
C HIS A 277 10.33 10.76 8.11
N ASN A 278 10.51 11.50 7.03
CA ASN A 278 11.56 12.51 6.91
C ASN A 278 12.97 11.98 7.20
N HIS A 279 13.23 10.73 6.85
CA HIS A 279 14.50 10.07 7.05
C HIS A 279 14.89 9.29 5.80
N ASP A 280 16.19 9.15 5.54
CA ASP A 280 16.67 8.22 4.52
C ASP A 280 16.40 6.79 5.00
N ASN A 281 15.37 6.17 4.41
CA ASN A 281 14.99 4.80 4.75
C ASN A 281 16.03 3.74 4.30
N ASN A 282 17.13 4.15 3.68
CA ASN A 282 18.32 3.30 3.45
C ASN A 282 19.31 3.31 4.63
N ASP A 283 19.16 4.25 5.57
CA ASP A 283 19.95 4.29 6.81
C ASP A 283 19.27 3.49 7.92
N LEU A 284 19.57 2.19 8.00
CA LEU A 284 19.00 1.28 9.00
C LEU A 284 19.28 1.71 10.44
N MET A 285 20.51 2.15 10.71
CA MET A 285 20.89 2.58 12.06
C MET A 285 20.21 3.88 12.45
N GLY A 286 20.04 4.80 11.48
CA GLY A 286 19.28 6.02 11.68
C GLY A 286 17.81 5.75 11.98
N ILE A 287 17.18 4.76 11.35
CA ILE A 287 15.81 4.33 11.67
C ILE A 287 15.74 3.87 13.13
N LEU A 288 16.63 2.98 13.58
CA LEU A 288 16.64 2.47 14.94
C LEU A 288 16.93 3.56 15.97
N ASN A 289 17.91 4.41 15.72
CA ASN A 289 18.33 5.47 16.65
C ASN A 289 17.26 6.56 16.84
N ASN A 290 16.48 6.84 15.79
CA ASN A 290 15.46 7.87 15.80
C ASN A 290 14.03 7.32 16.01
N GLY A 291 13.85 6.02 15.96
CA GLY A 291 12.60 5.30 16.18
C GLY A 291 11.81 5.01 14.90
N ILE A 292 11.37 3.76 14.76
CA ILE A 292 10.40 3.34 13.75
C ILE A 292 9.09 4.04 14.05
N ASN A 293 8.46 4.72 13.09
CA ASN A 293 7.22 5.41 13.33
C ASN A 293 6.09 5.09 12.34
N TYR A 294 6.36 4.22 11.36
CA TYR A 294 5.33 3.58 10.56
C TYR A 294 5.80 2.23 10.01
N LEU A 295 4.84 1.41 9.60
CA LEU A 295 5.03 0.14 8.89
C LEU A 295 4.51 0.26 7.47
N GLU A 296 5.25 -0.25 6.51
CA GLU A 296 4.86 -0.39 5.11
C GLU A 296 4.49 -1.86 4.86
N PHE A 297 3.19 -2.14 4.73
CA PHE A 297 2.66 -3.47 4.41
C PHE A 297 2.56 -3.62 2.90
N ARG A 298 3.15 -4.69 2.35
CA ARG A 298 3.36 -4.89 0.91
C ARG A 298 2.62 -6.10 0.33
N ASN A 299 1.98 -6.90 1.14
CA ASN A 299 1.34 -8.17 0.74
C ASN A 299 -0.10 -7.97 0.24
N PHE A 300 -0.32 -6.95 -0.63
CA PHE A 300 -1.63 -6.65 -1.19
C PHE A 300 -1.58 -6.57 -2.71
N ASP A 301 -2.38 -7.42 -3.36
CA ASP A 301 -2.68 -7.31 -4.78
C ASP A 301 -3.59 -6.10 -5.07
N LEU A 302 -3.60 -5.64 -6.30
CA LEU A 302 -4.63 -4.74 -6.79
C LEU A 302 -5.98 -5.48 -6.81
N ASP A 303 -6.92 -5.03 -6.00
CA ASP A 303 -8.31 -5.51 -6.02
C ASP A 303 -9.10 -4.81 -7.15
N PRO A 304 -9.40 -5.47 -8.27
CA PRO A 304 -10.13 -4.85 -9.36
C PRO A 304 -11.60 -4.61 -9.03
N LEU A 305 -12.15 -5.28 -8.00
CA LEU A 305 -13.52 -5.11 -7.54
C LEU A 305 -13.66 -3.84 -6.68
N SER A 306 -12.56 -3.37 -6.10
CA SER A 306 -12.44 -2.09 -5.41
C SER A 306 -12.05 -0.99 -6.39
N ARG A 307 -12.64 0.22 -6.25
CA ARG A 307 -12.45 1.29 -7.25
C ARG A 307 -11.01 1.75 -7.42
N THR A 308 -10.24 1.75 -6.34
CA THR A 308 -8.86 2.25 -6.30
C THR A 308 -7.81 1.14 -6.23
N GLY A 309 -8.22 -0.13 -6.22
CA GLY A 309 -7.30 -1.26 -6.09
C GLY A 309 -7.16 -1.76 -4.64
N ILE A 310 -7.77 -1.09 -3.67
CA ILE A 310 -7.91 -1.53 -2.29
C ILE A 310 -9.18 -0.94 -1.67
N SER A 311 -9.86 -1.69 -0.80
CA SER A 311 -11.04 -1.22 -0.08
C SER A 311 -10.68 -0.72 1.32
N ASP A 312 -11.50 0.18 1.86
CA ASP A 312 -11.42 0.59 3.27
C ASP A 312 -11.69 -0.59 4.22
N ASP A 313 -12.54 -1.56 3.86
CA ASP A 313 -12.74 -2.79 4.65
C ASP A 313 -11.46 -3.62 4.77
N THR A 314 -10.65 -3.73 3.70
CA THR A 314 -9.34 -4.41 3.74
C THR A 314 -8.37 -3.72 4.70
N ILE A 315 -8.31 -2.38 4.64
CA ILE A 315 -7.46 -1.57 5.53
C ILE A 315 -7.95 -1.67 6.98
N ASN A 316 -9.26 -1.61 7.22
CA ASN A 316 -9.84 -1.74 8.55
C ASN A 316 -9.60 -3.13 9.15
N PHE A 317 -9.60 -4.19 8.34
CA PHE A 317 -9.25 -5.53 8.80
C PHE A 317 -7.77 -5.63 9.20
N LEU A 318 -6.87 -5.02 8.42
CA LEU A 318 -5.45 -4.89 8.79
C LEU A 318 -5.29 -4.13 10.11
N GLU A 319 -5.91 -2.96 10.21
CA GLU A 319 -5.84 -2.11 11.41
C GLU A 319 -6.31 -2.88 12.63
N LEU A 320 -7.42 -3.61 12.53
CA LEU A 320 -7.98 -4.39 13.61
C LEU A 320 -7.00 -5.47 14.11
N LEU A 321 -6.34 -6.21 13.21
CA LEU A 321 -5.29 -7.17 13.56
C LEU A 321 -4.14 -6.51 14.33
N LEU A 322 -3.74 -5.30 13.91
CA LEU A 322 -2.63 -4.56 14.53
C LEU A 322 -3.02 -4.00 15.89
N LEU A 323 -4.23 -3.45 16.03
CA LEU A 323 -4.73 -2.92 17.29
C LEU A 323 -4.95 -4.01 18.35
N ASP A 324 -5.47 -5.18 17.95
CA ASP A 324 -5.57 -6.33 18.83
C ASP A 324 -4.22 -6.70 19.45
N SER A 325 -3.14 -6.56 18.69
CA SER A 325 -1.77 -6.82 19.18
C SER A 325 -1.34 -5.94 20.36
N LEU A 326 -2.00 -4.81 20.61
CA LEU A 326 -1.69 -3.98 21.78
C LEU A 326 -2.07 -4.69 23.09
N VAL A 327 -3.08 -5.56 23.04
CA VAL A 327 -3.63 -6.27 24.22
C VAL A 327 -3.45 -7.79 24.15
N SER A 328 -2.98 -8.31 23.04
CA SER A 328 -2.74 -9.75 22.84
C SER A 328 -1.23 -10.05 22.81
N PRO A 329 -0.76 -11.12 23.51
CA PRO A 329 0.62 -11.55 23.43
C PRO A 329 0.92 -12.22 22.08
N LEU A 330 2.18 -12.20 21.67
CA LEU A 330 2.67 -13.10 20.63
C LEU A 330 2.79 -14.54 21.19
N PRO A 331 2.70 -15.56 20.34
CA PRO A 331 2.77 -16.96 20.79
C PRO A 331 4.15 -17.32 21.37
N ASP A 332 4.18 -18.21 22.36
CA ASP A 332 5.42 -18.62 23.06
C ASP A 332 6.47 -19.26 22.12
N ASN A 333 6.04 -19.95 21.07
CA ASN A 333 6.90 -20.57 20.04
C ASN A 333 7.09 -19.69 18.80
N LEU A 334 7.14 -18.37 18.98
CA LEU A 334 7.13 -17.35 17.92
C LEU A 334 8.13 -17.64 16.79
N ALA A 335 9.40 -17.91 17.11
CA ALA A 335 10.45 -18.12 16.10
C ALA A 335 10.11 -19.28 15.14
N HIS A 336 9.59 -20.39 15.64
CA HIS A 336 9.12 -21.51 14.83
C HIS A 336 7.92 -21.12 13.95
N ARG A 337 6.94 -20.44 14.54
CA ARG A 337 5.73 -20.01 13.81
C ARG A 337 6.03 -19.00 12.71
N LEU A 338 7.01 -18.13 12.90
CA LEU A 338 7.44 -17.17 11.87
C LEU A 338 8.08 -17.88 10.66
N VAL A 339 8.88 -18.94 10.88
CA VAL A 339 9.41 -19.75 9.79
C VAL A 339 8.30 -20.48 9.02
N GLU A 340 7.30 -20.99 9.74
CA GLU A 340 6.15 -21.64 9.12
C GLU A 340 5.24 -20.66 8.38
N ALA A 341 5.04 -19.45 8.91
CA ALA A 341 4.13 -18.45 8.35
C ALA A 341 4.43 -18.13 6.87
N ARG A 342 5.71 -18.06 6.49
CA ARG A 342 6.09 -17.86 5.09
C ARG A 342 5.70 -19.05 4.21
N LYS A 343 5.91 -20.28 4.69
CA LYS A 343 5.53 -21.49 3.95
C LYS A 343 4.01 -21.56 3.77
N LEU A 344 3.26 -21.26 4.83
CA LEU A 344 1.80 -21.23 4.80
C LEU A 344 1.29 -20.16 3.83
N ASN A 345 1.91 -18.96 3.83
CA ASN A 345 1.55 -17.92 2.87
C ASN A 345 1.75 -18.40 1.43
N ASN A 346 2.90 -19.00 1.12
CA ASN A 346 3.18 -19.52 -0.22
C ASN A 346 2.22 -20.65 -0.62
N GLU A 347 1.94 -21.58 0.31
CA GLU A 347 0.94 -22.66 0.11
C GLU A 347 -0.42 -22.06 -0.23
N VAL A 348 -0.90 -21.09 0.56
CA VAL A 348 -2.19 -20.43 0.33
C VAL A 348 -2.20 -19.65 -0.97
N ALA A 349 -1.14 -18.94 -1.30
CA ALA A 349 -1.03 -18.15 -2.53
C ALA A 349 -1.15 -19.02 -3.79
N LEU A 350 -0.60 -20.23 -3.76
CA LEU A 350 -0.59 -21.16 -4.89
C LEU A 350 -1.74 -22.19 -4.90
N GLN A 351 -2.64 -22.14 -3.91
CA GLN A 351 -3.87 -22.93 -3.95
C GLN A 351 -4.80 -22.45 -5.07
N LYS A 352 -5.65 -23.35 -5.57
CA LYS A 352 -6.74 -22.95 -6.47
C LYS A 352 -7.59 -21.85 -5.80
N ALA A 353 -8.01 -20.87 -6.57
CA ALA A 353 -8.65 -19.66 -6.10
C ALA A 353 -9.87 -19.89 -5.17
N LYS A 354 -10.59 -21.01 -5.34
CA LYS A 354 -11.79 -21.36 -4.54
C LYS A 354 -11.58 -22.48 -3.53
N ASP A 355 -10.36 -23.04 -3.44
CA ASP A 355 -10.09 -24.11 -2.50
C ASP A 355 -9.82 -23.55 -1.09
N GLU A 356 -10.20 -24.31 -0.08
CA GLU A 356 -9.93 -24.05 1.33
C GLU A 356 -9.56 -25.35 2.02
N THR A 357 -8.56 -25.33 2.88
CA THR A 357 -8.20 -26.47 3.71
C THR A 357 -8.77 -26.31 5.12
N ASP A 358 -8.99 -27.43 5.83
CA ASP A 358 -9.55 -27.42 7.18
C ASP A 358 -8.71 -26.59 8.17
N TRP A 359 -7.38 -26.61 8.03
CA TRP A 359 -6.51 -25.81 8.91
C TRP A 359 -6.69 -24.31 8.68
N MET A 360 -6.85 -23.86 7.43
CA MET A 360 -7.08 -22.45 7.10
C MET A 360 -8.39 -21.96 7.72
N LYS A 361 -9.46 -22.72 7.52
CA LYS A 361 -10.77 -22.39 8.07
C LYS A 361 -10.76 -22.35 9.59
N THR A 362 -10.11 -23.31 10.24
CA THR A 362 -9.99 -23.37 11.69
C THR A 362 -9.22 -22.15 12.22
N ALA A 363 -8.00 -21.91 11.68
CA ALA A 363 -7.15 -20.81 12.14
C ALA A 363 -7.74 -19.42 11.83
N ALA A 364 -8.44 -19.28 10.69
CA ALA A 364 -9.15 -18.04 10.37
C ALA A 364 -10.29 -17.78 11.37
N ASN A 365 -11.13 -18.78 11.66
CA ASN A 365 -12.23 -18.61 12.61
C ASN A 365 -11.74 -18.36 14.05
N GLU A 366 -10.63 -18.96 14.49
CA GLU A 366 -10.01 -18.66 15.77
C GLU A 366 -9.63 -17.18 15.86
N LEU A 367 -8.95 -16.63 14.83
CA LEU A 367 -8.64 -15.21 14.79
C LEU A 367 -9.89 -14.34 14.73
N MET A 368 -10.91 -14.73 13.96
CA MET A 368 -12.16 -13.96 13.88
C MET A 368 -12.85 -13.82 15.23
N VAL A 369 -12.85 -14.88 16.07
CA VAL A 369 -13.36 -14.83 17.44
C VAL A 369 -12.53 -13.86 18.31
N GLU A 370 -11.20 -13.89 18.19
CA GLU A 370 -10.31 -12.97 18.90
C GLU A 370 -10.61 -11.51 18.52
N LEU A 371 -10.67 -11.21 17.23
CA LEU A 371 -10.94 -9.86 16.73
C LEU A 371 -12.37 -9.38 17.04
N GLN A 372 -13.36 -10.28 17.01
CA GLN A 372 -14.72 -9.95 17.43
C GLN A 372 -14.76 -9.57 18.91
N THR A 373 -14.04 -10.31 19.76
CA THR A 373 -13.92 -10.00 21.19
C THR A 373 -13.28 -8.62 21.39
N PHE A 374 -12.22 -8.30 20.62
CA PHE A 374 -11.61 -6.96 20.66
C PHE A 374 -12.62 -5.86 20.28
N VAL A 375 -13.37 -6.06 19.20
CA VAL A 375 -14.39 -5.09 18.76
C VAL A 375 -15.44 -4.84 19.82
N GLU A 376 -15.86 -5.88 20.53
CA GLU A 376 -16.87 -5.78 21.61
C GLU A 376 -16.27 -5.12 22.86
N ASP A 377 -15.10 -5.56 23.31
CA ASP A 377 -14.43 -5.06 24.50
C ASP A 377 -14.11 -3.56 24.46
N PHE A 378 -13.77 -3.05 23.28
CA PHE A 378 -13.40 -1.62 23.07
C PHE A 378 -14.51 -0.79 22.43
N ASN A 379 -15.70 -1.36 22.24
CA ASN A 379 -16.81 -0.73 21.54
C ASN A 379 -16.33 -0.05 20.23
N ALA A 380 -15.57 -0.80 19.44
CA ALA A 380 -14.93 -0.30 18.22
C ALA A 380 -15.94 0.34 17.26
N PRO A 381 -15.55 1.36 16.48
CA PRO A 381 -16.37 1.97 15.44
C PRO A 381 -16.99 0.95 14.48
N ARG A 382 -18.10 1.35 13.85
CA ARG A 382 -18.92 0.45 13.01
C ARG A 382 -18.13 -0.18 11.85
N GLU A 383 -17.20 0.55 11.27
CA GLU A 383 -16.37 0.13 10.14
C GLU A 383 -15.59 -1.16 10.42
N TYR A 384 -15.14 -1.37 11.65
CA TYR A 384 -14.42 -2.61 12.02
C TYR A 384 -15.36 -3.83 12.05
N ARG A 385 -16.61 -3.64 12.50
CA ARG A 385 -17.63 -4.70 12.45
C ARG A 385 -17.98 -5.06 11.01
N LEU A 386 -18.01 -4.09 10.11
CA LEU A 386 -18.24 -4.32 8.69
C LEU A 386 -17.07 -5.09 8.06
N ALA A 387 -15.83 -4.69 8.38
CA ALA A 387 -14.62 -5.40 7.93
C ALA A 387 -14.60 -6.86 8.39
N LEU A 388 -14.95 -7.13 9.66
CA LEU A 388 -15.09 -8.51 10.16
C LEU A 388 -16.18 -9.29 9.42
N THR A 389 -17.35 -8.68 9.22
CA THR A 389 -18.45 -9.31 8.49
C THR A 389 -18.03 -9.65 7.05
N PHE A 390 -17.31 -8.76 6.41
CA PHE A 390 -16.79 -8.92 5.07
C PHE A 390 -15.75 -10.06 4.99
N ALA A 391 -14.82 -10.11 5.95
CA ALA A 391 -13.83 -11.19 6.05
C ALA A 391 -14.51 -12.55 6.35
N GLN A 392 -15.45 -12.61 7.32
CA GLN A 392 -16.14 -13.83 7.68
C GLN A 392 -16.90 -14.45 6.50
N ARG A 393 -17.59 -13.63 5.70
CA ARG A 393 -18.30 -14.14 4.52
C ARG A 393 -17.36 -14.83 3.51
N ARG A 394 -16.12 -14.38 3.39
CA ARG A 394 -15.10 -15.00 2.51
C ARG A 394 -14.52 -16.27 3.13
N ILE A 395 -14.46 -16.36 4.46
CA ILE A 395 -14.08 -17.58 5.19
C ILE A 395 -15.19 -18.62 5.08
N ASP A 396 -16.45 -18.21 5.17
CA ASP A 396 -17.60 -19.12 5.06
C ASP A 396 -17.78 -19.65 3.63
N ASP A 397 -17.44 -18.83 2.63
CA ASP A 397 -17.54 -19.16 1.21
C ASP A 397 -16.32 -18.61 0.42
N PRO A 398 -15.32 -19.46 0.14
CA PRO A 398 -14.11 -19.08 -0.61
C PRO A 398 -14.39 -18.51 -2.01
N SER A 399 -15.54 -18.80 -2.60
CA SER A 399 -15.92 -18.22 -3.90
C SER A 399 -16.14 -16.71 -3.84
N LEU A 400 -16.36 -16.15 -2.65
CA LEU A 400 -16.50 -14.71 -2.39
C LEU A 400 -15.16 -14.00 -2.16
N THR A 401 -14.03 -14.73 -2.05
CA THR A 401 -12.70 -14.11 -2.06
C THR A 401 -12.49 -13.38 -3.39
N ILE A 402 -11.56 -12.43 -3.43
CA ILE A 402 -11.30 -11.68 -4.69
C ILE A 402 -10.87 -12.64 -5.79
N SER A 403 -9.89 -13.50 -5.51
CA SER A 403 -9.44 -14.53 -6.47
C SER A 403 -10.53 -15.50 -6.88
N GLY A 404 -11.42 -15.90 -5.93
CA GLY A 404 -12.58 -16.75 -6.22
C GLY A 404 -13.53 -16.12 -7.23
N GLN A 405 -13.84 -14.84 -7.05
CA GLN A 405 -14.65 -14.07 -7.99
C GLN A 405 -13.96 -13.84 -9.34
N LEU A 406 -12.63 -13.58 -9.34
CA LEU A 406 -11.86 -13.41 -10.56
C LEU A 406 -11.75 -14.70 -11.37
N ALA A 407 -11.71 -15.87 -10.72
CA ALA A 407 -11.71 -17.16 -11.40
C ALA A 407 -12.96 -17.36 -12.28
N ASP A 408 -14.10 -16.75 -11.91
CA ASP A 408 -15.33 -16.78 -12.71
C ASP A 408 -15.32 -15.78 -13.88
N GLN A 409 -14.35 -14.87 -13.95
CA GLN A 409 -14.21 -13.86 -15.01
C GLN A 409 -13.20 -14.26 -16.09
N LEU A 410 -12.59 -15.45 -15.96
CA LEU A 410 -11.61 -15.93 -16.93
C LEU A 410 -12.23 -16.18 -18.31
N GLU A 411 -11.65 -15.58 -19.33
CA GLU A 411 -11.92 -15.87 -20.72
C GLU A 411 -10.64 -16.39 -21.39
N ASN A 412 -10.69 -17.58 -21.98
CA ASN A 412 -9.51 -18.24 -22.58
C ASN A 412 -8.29 -18.35 -21.64
N GLY A 413 -8.54 -18.48 -20.34
CA GLY A 413 -7.50 -18.64 -19.32
C GLY A 413 -6.83 -17.35 -18.86
N ASN A 414 -7.31 -16.16 -19.25
CA ASN A 414 -6.80 -14.86 -18.83
C ASN A 414 -7.92 -13.89 -18.41
N LEU A 415 -7.55 -12.74 -17.87
CA LEU A 415 -8.46 -11.69 -17.38
C LEU A 415 -8.45 -10.43 -18.28
N LEU A 416 -7.90 -10.49 -19.49
CA LEU A 416 -7.74 -9.32 -20.37
C LEU A 416 -9.07 -8.60 -20.62
N SER A 417 -10.11 -9.32 -21.07
CA SER A 417 -11.44 -8.75 -21.32
C SER A 417 -12.04 -8.11 -20.07
N PHE A 418 -11.94 -8.80 -18.94
CA PHE A 418 -12.41 -8.30 -17.64
C PHE A 418 -11.64 -7.03 -17.22
N GLY A 419 -10.31 -7.06 -17.27
CA GLY A 419 -9.46 -5.91 -16.91
C GLY A 419 -9.76 -4.68 -17.78
N LEU A 420 -9.90 -4.85 -19.10
CA LEU A 420 -10.26 -3.77 -20.02
C LEU A 420 -11.66 -3.21 -19.74
N LYS A 421 -12.63 -4.08 -19.45
CA LYS A 421 -13.98 -3.65 -19.08
C LYS A 421 -13.93 -2.74 -17.84
N ILE A 422 -13.29 -3.18 -16.77
CA ILE A 422 -13.15 -2.40 -15.53
C ILE A 422 -12.42 -1.07 -15.79
N ALA A 423 -11.33 -1.10 -16.55
CA ALA A 423 -10.56 0.10 -16.90
C ALA A 423 -11.40 1.12 -17.69
N ASN A 424 -12.18 0.66 -18.67
CA ASN A 424 -13.09 1.50 -19.43
C ASN A 424 -14.23 2.07 -18.58
N ASP A 425 -14.84 1.25 -17.71
CA ASP A 425 -15.93 1.68 -16.83
C ASP A 425 -15.42 2.79 -15.87
N ARG A 426 -14.20 2.64 -15.30
CA ARG A 426 -13.57 3.65 -14.44
C ARG A 426 -13.25 4.95 -15.19
N TYR A 427 -12.71 4.85 -16.40
CA TYR A 427 -12.41 5.99 -17.28
C TYR A 427 -13.68 6.76 -17.62
N THR A 428 -14.72 6.07 -18.10
CA THR A 428 -16.01 6.68 -18.45
C THR A 428 -16.67 7.37 -17.27
N ALA A 429 -16.66 6.72 -16.09
CA ALA A 429 -17.18 7.31 -14.88
C ALA A 429 -16.42 8.59 -14.49
N ASN A 430 -15.09 8.63 -14.68
CA ASN A 430 -14.28 9.80 -14.37
C ASN A 430 -14.59 11.00 -15.27
N ILE A 431 -14.79 10.77 -16.56
CA ILE A 431 -15.18 11.84 -17.52
C ILE A 431 -16.57 12.42 -17.16
N GLY A 432 -17.46 11.58 -16.63
CA GLY A 432 -18.82 11.98 -16.23
C GLY A 432 -18.92 12.77 -14.93
N TYR A 433 -17.81 12.98 -14.20
CA TYR A 433 -17.86 13.71 -12.94
C TYR A 433 -18.14 15.21 -13.12
N GLN A 434 -18.97 15.74 -12.22
CA GLN A 434 -19.37 17.16 -12.25
C GLN A 434 -18.45 18.05 -11.42
N HIS A 435 -17.79 17.49 -10.41
CA HIS A 435 -16.87 18.22 -9.54
C HIS A 435 -15.41 18.06 -10.00
N PRO A 436 -14.55 19.05 -9.76
CA PRO A 436 -13.13 19.02 -10.15
C PRO A 436 -12.37 17.79 -9.62
N LEU A 437 -12.64 17.40 -8.36
CA LEU A 437 -12.20 16.19 -7.71
C LEU A 437 -13.37 15.54 -6.97
N GLN A 438 -14.20 14.78 -7.67
CA GLN A 438 -15.42 14.15 -7.13
C GLN A 438 -15.17 13.35 -5.84
N ALA A 439 -14.00 12.75 -5.68
CA ALA A 439 -13.62 12.01 -4.48
C ALA A 439 -13.60 12.90 -3.22
N LEU A 440 -13.36 14.21 -3.37
CA LEU A 440 -13.21 15.17 -2.29
C LEU A 440 -14.44 16.10 -2.14
N SER A 441 -15.49 15.91 -2.95
CA SER A 441 -16.64 16.85 -3.01
C SER A 441 -17.49 16.91 -1.73
N GLU A 442 -17.42 15.87 -0.89
CA GLU A 442 -18.11 15.87 0.41
C GLU A 442 -17.40 16.71 1.48
N GLU A 443 -16.09 16.96 1.32
CA GLU A 443 -15.28 17.64 2.32
C GLU A 443 -14.89 19.06 1.89
N TYR A 444 -14.72 19.31 0.59
CA TYR A 444 -14.18 20.56 0.06
C TYR A 444 -15.02 21.15 -1.06
N SER A 445 -15.11 22.49 -1.08
CA SER A 445 -15.78 23.23 -2.16
C SER A 445 -15.07 23.03 -3.50
N ASP A 446 -15.78 23.27 -4.62
CA ASP A 446 -15.21 23.15 -5.97
C ASP A 446 -13.97 24.03 -6.18
N ASP A 447 -13.93 25.22 -5.56
CA ASP A 447 -12.76 26.10 -5.65
C ASP A 447 -11.54 25.48 -4.95
N VAL A 448 -11.75 24.92 -3.76
CA VAL A 448 -10.69 24.21 -3.03
C VAL A 448 -10.25 22.95 -3.79
N GLN A 449 -11.19 22.19 -4.39
CA GLN A 449 -10.84 21.04 -5.23
C GLN A 449 -10.00 21.45 -6.44
N ARG A 450 -10.28 22.59 -7.10
CA ARG A 450 -9.44 23.13 -8.19
C ARG A 450 -8.06 23.53 -7.71
N LEU A 451 -7.96 24.15 -6.52
CA LEU A 451 -6.68 24.49 -5.89
C LEU A 451 -5.84 23.24 -5.62
N VAL A 452 -6.42 22.24 -4.95
CA VAL A 452 -5.79 20.95 -4.63
C VAL A 452 -5.31 20.23 -5.89
N ARG A 453 -6.16 20.16 -6.91
CA ARG A 453 -5.80 19.56 -8.20
C ARG A 453 -4.58 20.25 -8.82
N ALA A 454 -4.62 21.58 -8.91
CA ALA A 454 -3.51 22.37 -9.47
C ALA A 454 -2.20 22.21 -8.67
N ALA A 455 -2.30 22.15 -7.34
CA ALA A 455 -1.15 21.95 -6.47
C ALA A 455 -0.50 20.58 -6.70
N ILE A 456 -1.29 19.50 -6.75
CA ILE A 456 -0.81 18.14 -7.02
C ILE A 456 -0.20 18.04 -8.42
N GLU A 457 -0.85 18.60 -9.44
CA GLU A 457 -0.34 18.64 -10.82
C GLU A 457 1.02 19.36 -10.91
N LEU A 458 1.24 20.37 -10.08
CA LEU A 458 2.49 21.13 -9.98
C LEU A 458 3.54 20.47 -9.05
N GLY A 459 3.18 19.37 -8.36
CA GLY A 459 4.05 18.72 -7.38
C GLY A 459 4.26 19.53 -6.10
N VAL A 460 3.34 20.44 -5.77
CA VAL A 460 3.29 21.15 -4.49
C VAL A 460 2.79 20.22 -3.41
N GLN A 461 3.50 20.12 -2.30
CA GLN A 461 3.06 19.29 -1.18
C GLN A 461 1.69 19.75 -0.68
N THR A 462 0.74 18.82 -0.59
CA THR A 462 -0.67 19.09 -0.35
C THR A 462 -1.21 18.19 0.75
N ARG A 463 -1.30 18.74 1.96
CA ARG A 463 -1.85 18.04 3.12
C ARG A 463 -3.32 18.38 3.27
N LEU A 464 -4.16 17.35 3.24
CA LEU A 464 -5.61 17.47 3.33
C LEU A 464 -6.10 17.01 4.70
N GLU A 465 -6.67 17.92 5.49
CA GLU A 465 -7.27 17.63 6.79
C GLU A 465 -8.74 18.09 6.79
N PRO A 466 -9.62 17.59 7.68
CA PRO A 466 -11.04 17.93 7.68
C PRO A 466 -11.33 19.43 7.70
N ASN A 467 -10.47 20.19 8.37
CA ASN A 467 -10.70 21.62 8.65
C ASN A 467 -9.63 22.53 8.01
N ALA A 468 -8.67 21.96 7.28
CA ALA A 468 -7.58 22.74 6.70
C ALA A 468 -6.97 22.05 5.49
N ILE A 469 -6.54 22.83 4.52
CA ILE A 469 -5.71 22.40 3.40
C ILE A 469 -4.38 23.13 3.52
N THR A 470 -3.30 22.41 3.68
CA THR A 470 -1.97 23.00 3.75
C THR A 470 -1.21 22.70 2.47
N LEU A 471 -0.78 23.76 1.79
CA LEU A 471 0.11 23.67 0.63
C LEU A 471 1.51 24.11 1.05
N SER A 472 2.57 23.41 0.62
CA SER A 472 3.93 23.78 0.97
C SER A 472 4.97 23.46 -0.13
N VAL A 473 6.00 24.30 -0.22
CA VAL A 473 7.20 24.09 -1.03
C VAL A 473 8.41 24.52 -0.18
N GLY A 474 9.28 23.60 0.18
CA GLY A 474 10.35 23.85 1.14
C GLY A 474 9.80 24.37 2.48
N ASP A 475 10.35 25.49 2.95
CA ASP A 475 9.91 26.12 4.22
C ASP A 475 8.68 27.02 4.07
N ARG A 476 8.22 27.27 2.84
CA ARG A 476 7.04 28.10 2.57
C ARG A 476 5.77 27.29 2.67
N GLN A 477 4.80 27.77 3.45
CA GLN A 477 3.55 27.10 3.70
C GLN A 477 2.39 28.10 3.67
N GLU A 478 1.26 27.67 3.07
CA GLU A 478 -0.03 28.39 3.08
C GLU A 478 -1.14 27.44 3.55
N VAL A 479 -2.07 27.98 4.33
CA VAL A 479 -3.18 27.20 4.90
C VAL A 479 -4.50 27.79 4.46
N TYR A 480 -5.38 26.94 3.95
CA TYR A 480 -6.71 27.29 3.45
C TYR A 480 -7.80 26.53 4.19
N GLN A 481 -9.02 27.09 4.15
CA GLN A 481 -10.19 26.47 4.75
C GLN A 481 -10.97 25.63 3.70
N PRO A 482 -11.75 24.62 4.10
CA PRO A 482 -12.50 23.74 3.19
C PRO A 482 -13.45 24.45 2.20
N ASN A 483 -13.92 25.64 2.55
CA ASN A 483 -14.90 26.40 1.77
C ASN A 483 -14.36 27.73 1.24
N ASP A 484 -13.05 27.95 1.26
CA ASP A 484 -12.45 29.17 0.73
C ASP A 484 -12.81 29.38 -0.74
N LYS A 485 -12.84 30.64 -1.14
CA LYS A 485 -13.08 31.09 -2.50
C LYS A 485 -11.83 31.75 -3.04
N PHE A 486 -11.53 31.50 -4.32
CA PHE A 486 -10.34 31.99 -4.97
C PHE A 486 -10.66 32.72 -6.26
N ASP A 487 -9.87 33.73 -6.61
CA ASP A 487 -9.90 34.33 -7.92
C ASP A 487 -9.08 33.49 -8.92
N PHE A 488 -9.75 32.64 -9.63
CA PHE A 488 -9.17 31.84 -10.71
C PHE A 488 -9.38 32.45 -12.10
N SER A 489 -9.50 33.79 -12.21
CA SER A 489 -9.67 34.47 -13.51
C SER A 489 -8.58 34.14 -14.53
N LYS A 490 -7.37 33.80 -14.04
CA LYS A 490 -6.25 33.32 -14.85
C LYS A 490 -6.00 31.78 -14.75
N GLY A 491 -6.89 31.09 -14.04
CA GLY A 491 -6.78 29.64 -13.79
C GLY A 491 -6.14 29.27 -12.46
N ALA A 492 -6.53 28.10 -11.92
CA ALA A 492 -6.02 27.63 -10.62
C ALA A 492 -4.52 27.35 -10.62
N ARG A 493 -3.96 26.88 -11.75
CA ARG A 493 -2.53 26.61 -11.90
C ARG A 493 -1.69 27.89 -11.78
N GLU A 494 -2.12 28.98 -12.42
CA GLU A 494 -1.44 30.28 -12.29
C GLU A 494 -1.56 30.85 -10.89
N PHE A 495 -2.72 30.66 -10.22
CA PHE A 495 -2.88 31.02 -8.81
C PHE A 495 -1.84 30.32 -7.94
N VAL A 496 -1.67 28.99 -8.06
CA VAL A 496 -0.69 28.22 -7.27
C VAL A 496 0.73 28.69 -7.58
N LEU A 497 1.09 28.95 -8.84
CA LEU A 497 2.43 29.47 -9.22
C LEU A 497 2.71 30.87 -8.69
N ASN A 498 1.67 31.72 -8.55
CA ASN A 498 1.86 33.03 -7.92
C ASN A 498 2.09 32.91 -6.41
N VAL A 499 1.46 31.90 -5.77
CA VAL A 499 1.68 31.61 -4.34
C VAL A 499 3.03 30.92 -4.12
N PHE A 500 3.39 29.97 -4.97
CA PHE A 500 4.61 29.17 -4.92
C PHE A 500 5.41 29.29 -6.23
N PRO A 501 6.11 30.40 -6.48
CA PRO A 501 6.89 30.60 -7.71
C PRO A 501 7.96 29.52 -7.91
N GLU A 502 8.46 28.95 -6.81
CA GLU A 502 9.45 27.87 -6.80
C GLU A 502 8.95 26.61 -7.55
N ALA A 503 7.64 26.39 -7.55
CA ALA A 503 7.05 25.27 -8.27
C ALA A 503 7.21 25.39 -9.80
N ALA A 504 7.51 26.56 -10.35
CA ALA A 504 7.80 26.76 -11.76
C ALA A 504 9.12 26.08 -12.18
N ALA A 505 10.14 26.11 -11.32
CA ALA A 505 11.45 25.52 -11.60
C ALA A 505 11.40 23.99 -11.79
N PHE A 506 10.38 23.33 -11.26
CA PHE A 506 10.18 21.89 -11.38
C PHE A 506 9.64 21.42 -12.74
N GLN A 507 9.39 22.33 -13.67
CA GLN A 507 8.88 22.05 -15.02
C GLN A 507 9.97 22.05 -16.09
N GLU A 508 11.13 22.64 -15.81
CA GLU A 508 12.21 22.85 -16.80
C GLU A 508 13.12 21.63 -16.98
N GLU A 509 13.02 20.61 -16.14
CA GLU A 509 13.80 19.36 -16.23
C GLU A 509 13.03 18.25 -16.95
N GLN A 510 12.65 18.48 -18.21
CA GLN A 510 12.08 17.45 -19.09
C GLN A 510 13.16 16.81 -19.96
#